data_fdd0860c27b77a9e046fde377a279c8c
#
_entry.id   fdd0860c27b77a9e046fde377a279c8c
#
_cell.length_a   1.000
_cell.length_b   1.000
_cell.length_c   1.000
_cell.angle_alpha   90.00
_cell.angle_beta   90.00
_cell.angle_gamma   90.00
#
_symmetry.space_group_name_H-M   'P 1'
#
loop_
_entity.id
_entity.type
_entity.pdbx_description
1 polymer ?
#
loop_
_entity_poly.entity_id
_entity_poly.type
_entity_poly.pdbx_seq_one_letter_code
_entity_poly.pdbx_strand_id
1 'polypeptide(L)'
;PSNSNTNDEESDEKGNEEEDNEEEDNEDDNEDDNEEDNEENSKSSNNNNNFTPGKSRTILKELEIEEDDDNVEKESNEKHIEIELKKKFIKSTGTPSSWIQNFMNINKYGIQDNEGGGDCFFCVIRDAFKSIGISITVKQLRDRLSESITQKMFDEYHKMYTEINGSIEHDRAVLLQMMHDWKNIQKKVKTERDGKARLALIAEAKKFRVDFEKIKRQMKLSKEMLVEYKWMKGIDSLSKFKNKVKTCSFWADSDSIVILEQLLKIKIIIFSSTRYRDGDMDSVLQCGDMVPKAVEDSGHFKPKYYILAEHTGNHYKLITYDDKKIFRFSALPPGIKPLIKEKCMEKGQNIYTFIPKFKALLPNVAEEKKEHKRNDEEMGSMEANITSSNSKKPIYDENTVFQFYSKSSDKPLPGKGSGEKIDQKRMKEFSDLASMNGWRKILSNFYVEPFDLDGQKWNSVEHFYHAQKFKKGNPEFYLKFSLDSNSEISQDPVLAKAAGGKTGKFKGKLIRPRDIVMDEDFFSSGRNAIEMERAQLAKYTQSSRAKAVLKATKNAKLQHYVRGQKPIVFEDTMRVREQIQ
;
A
#
# COMPACT_ATOMS: atom_id res chain seq x y z
N PRO A 1 80.71 -7.99 31.53
CA PRO A 1 80.66 -8.46 30.18
C PRO A 1 79.62 -9.51 29.98
N SER A 2 78.72 -9.20 29.15
CA SER A 2 78.03 -10.07 28.20
C SER A 2 77.70 -11.53 28.54
N ASN A 3 76.45 -11.91 28.56
CA ASN A 3 76.01 -13.06 27.80
C ASN A 3 74.55 -12.91 27.42
N SER A 4 74.33 -12.93 26.14
CA SER A 4 73.11 -13.17 25.45
C SER A 4 72.60 -14.60 25.66
N ASN A 5 71.35 -14.81 25.98
CA ASN A 5 70.65 -16.04 25.69
C ASN A 5 69.26 -15.72 25.13
N THR A 6 69.10 -16.03 23.88
CA THR A 6 67.86 -16.18 23.17
C THR A 6 67.18 -17.45 23.64
N ASN A 7 65.95 -17.33 24.14
CA ASN A 7 65.02 -18.47 24.25
C ASN A 7 63.85 -18.21 23.32
N ASP A 8 63.75 -19.04 22.31
CA ASP A 8 62.59 -19.21 21.49
C ASP A 8 61.52 -19.93 22.35
N GLU A 9 60.44 -19.23 22.69
CA GLU A 9 59.23 -19.85 23.21
C GLU A 9 58.22 -20.00 22.06
N GLU A 10 58.11 -21.25 21.58
CA GLU A 10 56.97 -21.71 20.80
C GLU A 10 55.70 -21.59 21.67
N SER A 11 54.82 -20.69 21.35
CA SER A 11 53.46 -20.65 21.94
C SER A 11 52.52 -21.53 21.13
N ASP A 12 52.23 -22.68 21.69
CA ASP A 12 51.11 -23.52 21.27
C ASP A 12 49.79 -22.77 21.35
N GLU A 13 49.29 -22.32 20.22
CA GLU A 13 47.89 -21.92 20.08
C GLU A 13 46.97 -23.17 20.16
N LYS A 14 46.51 -23.47 21.36
CA LYS A 14 45.38 -24.36 21.58
C LYS A 14 44.13 -23.62 21.06
N GLY A 15 43.67 -24.04 19.88
CA GLY A 15 42.37 -23.69 19.37
C GLY A 15 41.28 -24.17 20.34
N ASN A 16 40.59 -23.24 20.96
CA ASN A 16 39.30 -23.48 21.58
C ASN A 16 38.30 -23.82 20.46
N GLU A 17 38.02 -25.10 20.31
CA GLU A 17 36.82 -25.57 19.65
C GLU A 17 35.65 -25.22 20.59
N GLU A 18 35.01 -24.07 20.35
CA GLU A 18 33.67 -23.82 20.87
C GLU A 18 32.76 -24.84 20.19
N GLU A 19 32.38 -25.88 20.94
CA GLU A 19 31.24 -26.70 20.62
C GLU A 19 30.00 -25.84 20.70
N ASP A 20 29.57 -25.29 19.52
CA ASP A 20 28.22 -24.76 19.34
C ASP A 20 27.24 -25.93 19.57
N ASN A 21 26.73 -26.01 20.79
CA ASN A 21 25.52 -26.76 21.09
C ASN A 21 24.38 -26.07 20.35
N GLU A 22 24.16 -26.49 19.10
CA GLU A 22 22.92 -26.20 18.39
C GLU A 22 21.80 -26.96 19.15
N GLU A 23 21.08 -26.25 19.99
CA GLU A 23 19.73 -26.64 20.41
C GLU A 23 18.95 -26.85 19.12
N GLU A 24 18.68 -28.09 18.78
CA GLU A 24 17.70 -28.48 17.78
C GLU A 24 16.35 -28.02 18.31
N ASP A 25 15.93 -26.81 17.92
CA ASP A 25 14.52 -26.41 17.95
C ASP A 25 13.77 -27.32 16.96
N ASN A 26 13.47 -28.51 17.41
CA ASN A 26 12.42 -29.35 16.89
C ASN A 26 11.09 -28.68 17.32
N GLU A 27 10.74 -27.54 16.69
CA GLU A 27 9.34 -27.17 16.62
C GLU A 27 8.67 -28.23 15.73
N ASP A 28 8.12 -29.23 16.39
CA ASP A 28 7.13 -30.15 15.82
C ASP A 28 5.98 -29.31 15.28
N ASP A 29 6.02 -28.99 13.96
CA ASP A 29 4.89 -28.53 13.17
C ASP A 29 3.87 -29.68 13.01
N ASN A 30 3.45 -30.27 14.12
CA ASN A 30 2.25 -31.07 14.25
C ASN A 30 1.14 -30.17 14.75
N GLU A 31 0.74 -29.18 13.96
CA GLU A 31 -0.62 -28.69 14.00
C GLU A 31 -1.48 -29.79 13.36
N ASP A 32 -1.93 -30.73 14.19
CA ASP A 32 -3.06 -31.59 13.91
C ASP A 32 -4.26 -30.71 13.58
N ASP A 33 -4.59 -30.63 12.26
CA ASP A 33 -5.86 -30.11 11.74
C ASP A 33 -7.01 -31.07 12.13
N ASN A 34 -7.21 -31.28 13.44
CA ASN A 34 -8.41 -31.89 14.01
C ASN A 34 -9.29 -30.77 14.59
N GLU A 35 -9.82 -29.93 13.74
CA GLU A 35 -11.10 -29.28 14.05
C GLU A 35 -12.20 -30.31 13.75
N GLU A 36 -12.56 -31.07 14.76
CA GLU A 36 -13.84 -31.80 14.80
C GLU A 36 -14.94 -30.76 14.61
N ASP A 37 -15.65 -30.88 13.48
CA ASP A 37 -16.95 -30.25 13.26
C ASP A 37 -17.92 -30.72 14.36
N ASN A 38 -17.95 -30.04 15.49
CA ASN A 38 -19.05 -30.15 16.42
C ASN A 38 -20.27 -29.47 15.79
N GLU A 39 -21.00 -30.22 15.00
CA GLU A 39 -22.39 -29.91 14.70
C GLU A 39 -23.21 -30.00 15.99
N GLU A 40 -23.28 -28.92 16.75
CA GLU A 40 -24.34 -28.77 17.74
C GLU A 40 -25.67 -28.61 17.01
N ASN A 41 -26.41 -29.69 17.05
CA ASN A 41 -27.83 -29.84 16.70
C ASN A 41 -28.67 -28.90 17.56
N SER A 42 -28.76 -27.61 17.20
CA SER A 42 -29.80 -26.74 17.75
C SER A 42 -31.06 -26.93 16.94
N LYS A 43 -32.00 -27.66 17.54
CA LYS A 43 -33.37 -27.79 17.06
C LYS A 43 -33.98 -26.40 16.89
N SER A 44 -33.98 -25.91 15.65
CA SER A 44 -34.72 -24.72 15.24
C SER A 44 -36.17 -25.11 15.01
N SER A 45 -37.05 -24.54 15.80
CA SER A 45 -38.49 -24.56 15.60
C SER A 45 -38.81 -23.97 14.24
N ASN A 46 -39.51 -24.78 13.41
CA ASN A 46 -40.10 -24.39 12.14
C ASN A 46 -41.09 -23.24 12.36
N ASN A 47 -40.68 -22.03 11.96
CA ASN A 47 -41.63 -20.99 11.59
C ASN A 47 -41.53 -20.78 10.08
N ASN A 48 -42.45 -21.41 9.34
CA ASN A 48 -42.73 -21.15 7.96
C ASN A 48 -43.19 -19.69 7.79
N ASN A 49 -42.26 -18.78 7.47
CA ASN A 49 -42.64 -17.48 6.93
C ASN A 49 -42.34 -17.49 5.43
N ASN A 50 -43.42 -17.62 4.65
CA ASN A 50 -43.45 -17.45 3.21
C ASN A 50 -42.78 -16.11 2.81
N PHE A 51 -41.66 -16.21 2.17
CA PHE A 51 -40.89 -15.08 1.67
C PHE A 51 -41.48 -14.61 0.33
N THR A 52 -42.21 -13.51 0.33
CA THR A 52 -42.68 -12.84 -0.88
C THR A 52 -41.58 -11.91 -1.41
N PRO A 53 -41.25 -11.96 -2.72
CA PRO A 53 -40.16 -11.16 -3.33
C PRO A 53 -40.35 -9.62 -3.29
N GLY A 54 -41.46 -9.15 -2.74
CA GLY A 54 -41.83 -7.73 -2.78
C GLY A 54 -41.05 -6.79 -1.81
N LYS A 55 -40.47 -7.30 -0.71
CA LYS A 55 -39.84 -6.45 0.33
C LYS A 55 -38.48 -5.91 -0.01
N SER A 56 -37.77 -6.50 -0.98
CA SER A 56 -36.44 -6.01 -1.40
C SER A 56 -36.49 -4.67 -2.18
N ARG A 57 -37.60 -4.42 -2.87
CA ARG A 57 -37.84 -3.17 -3.62
C ARG A 57 -38.15 -1.95 -2.74
N THR A 58 -38.67 -2.16 -1.53
CA THR A 58 -39.13 -1.09 -0.64
C THR A 58 -37.97 -0.23 -0.11
N ILE A 59 -36.82 -0.83 0.24
CA ILE A 59 -35.66 -0.08 0.78
C ILE A 59 -35.01 0.81 -0.27
N LEU A 60 -34.96 0.36 -1.54
CA LEU A 60 -34.46 1.20 -2.64
C LEU A 60 -35.41 2.38 -2.94
N LYS A 61 -36.74 2.19 -2.80
CA LYS A 61 -37.72 3.26 -2.95
C LYS A 61 -37.63 4.31 -1.83
N GLU A 62 -37.37 3.90 -0.57
CA GLU A 62 -37.15 4.83 0.53
C GLU A 62 -35.86 5.67 0.38
N LEU A 63 -34.86 5.15 -0.39
CA LEU A 63 -33.66 5.87 -0.74
C LEU A 63 -33.81 6.82 -1.95
N GLU A 64 -34.91 6.69 -2.73
CA GLU A 64 -35.15 7.48 -3.95
C GLU A 64 -35.89 8.81 -3.70
N ILE A 65 -36.33 9.11 -2.46
CA ILE A 65 -37.12 10.30 -2.17
C ILE A 65 -36.22 11.55 -2.03
N GLU A 66 -36.47 12.51 -2.91
CA GLU A 66 -36.10 13.93 -2.95
C GLU A 66 -34.60 14.31 -2.96
N GLU A 67 -34.20 14.93 -4.07
CA GLU A 67 -32.97 15.74 -4.19
C GLU A 67 -33.20 17.04 -3.43
N ASP A 68 -32.67 17.18 -2.22
CA ASP A 68 -32.55 18.46 -1.54
C ASP A 68 -31.42 19.26 -2.17
N ASP A 69 -31.76 20.41 -2.70
CA ASP A 69 -30.84 21.45 -3.19
C ASP A 69 -30.05 22.03 -1.99
N ASP A 70 -28.94 21.36 -1.61
CA ASP A 70 -28.02 21.86 -0.60
C ASP A 70 -27.16 22.99 -1.20
N ASN A 71 -27.54 24.21 -0.91
CA ASN A 71 -26.91 25.46 -1.38
C ASN A 71 -25.46 25.59 -0.84
N VAL A 72 -24.49 25.88 -1.70
CA VAL A 72 -23.04 25.92 -1.48
C VAL A 72 -22.58 27.08 -0.56
N GLU A 73 -23.45 27.98 -0.14
CA GLU A 73 -23.11 29.25 0.57
C GLU A 73 -22.65 29.09 2.05
N LYS A 74 -22.42 27.88 2.59
CA LYS A 74 -22.12 27.69 4.04
C LYS A 74 -20.65 27.49 4.42
N GLU A 75 -19.70 27.58 3.48
CA GLU A 75 -18.30 27.19 3.75
C GLU A 75 -17.57 28.11 4.77
N SER A 76 -17.88 29.40 4.80
CA SER A 76 -17.24 30.34 5.75
C SER A 76 -17.69 30.12 7.19
N ASN A 77 -18.95 29.76 7.41
CA ASN A 77 -19.50 29.46 8.73
C ASN A 77 -18.96 28.15 9.29
N GLU A 78 -18.76 27.12 8.46
CA GLU A 78 -18.23 25.82 8.90
C GLU A 78 -16.80 25.93 9.43
N LYS A 79 -15.92 26.69 8.78
CA LYS A 79 -14.55 26.95 9.25
C LYS A 79 -14.52 27.68 10.59
N HIS A 80 -15.41 28.63 10.81
CA HIS A 80 -15.49 29.38 12.07
C HIS A 80 -15.95 28.48 13.23
N ILE A 81 -16.95 27.64 13.00
CA ILE A 81 -17.46 26.66 13.96
C ILE A 81 -16.37 25.63 14.31
N GLU A 82 -15.61 25.13 13.32
CA GLU A 82 -14.52 24.18 13.53
C GLU A 82 -13.40 24.77 14.40
N ILE A 83 -13.01 26.01 14.14
CA ILE A 83 -11.98 26.73 14.93
C ILE A 83 -12.44 26.92 16.37
N GLU A 84 -13.71 27.30 16.59
CA GLU A 84 -14.26 27.42 17.94
C GLU A 84 -14.30 26.09 18.71
N LEU A 85 -14.71 25.01 18.03
CA LEU A 85 -14.75 23.67 18.65
C LEU A 85 -13.35 23.17 19.01
N LYS A 86 -12.36 23.41 18.14
CA LYS A 86 -10.95 23.09 18.44
C LYS A 86 -10.41 23.90 19.61
N LYS A 87 -10.73 25.20 19.70
CA LYS A 87 -10.35 26.04 20.85
C LYS A 87 -10.98 25.55 22.16
N LYS A 88 -12.27 25.12 22.13
CA LYS A 88 -12.95 24.54 23.28
C LYS A 88 -12.32 23.20 23.70
N PHE A 89 -11.93 22.36 22.74
CA PHE A 89 -11.23 21.10 23.01
C PHE A 89 -9.90 21.32 23.73
N ILE A 90 -9.06 22.23 23.23
CA ILE A 90 -7.77 22.57 23.85
C ILE A 90 -7.94 23.06 25.31
N LYS A 91 -9.03 23.78 25.61
CA LYS A 91 -9.33 24.24 27.00
C LYS A 91 -9.84 23.12 27.91
N SER A 92 -10.35 22.01 27.36
CA SER A 92 -10.97 20.90 28.11
C SER A 92 -10.06 19.69 28.32
N THR A 93 -8.76 19.78 27.99
CA THR A 93 -7.79 18.67 28.03
C THR A 93 -7.42 18.17 29.42
N GLY A 94 -8.39 18.09 30.35
CA GLY A 94 -8.25 17.42 31.64
C GLY A 94 -9.01 16.10 31.78
N THR A 95 -9.83 15.73 30.79
CA THR A 95 -10.61 14.48 30.78
C THR A 95 -10.04 13.48 29.79
N PRO A 96 -10.05 12.16 30.10
CA PRO A 96 -9.63 11.13 29.12
C PRO A 96 -10.48 11.26 27.87
N SER A 97 -9.84 11.58 26.73
CA SER A 97 -10.51 11.70 25.45
C SER A 97 -10.21 10.48 24.57
N SER A 98 -11.19 10.07 23.75
CA SER A 98 -10.98 8.99 22.81
C SER A 98 -9.96 9.40 21.72
N TRP A 99 -9.32 8.42 21.08
CA TRP A 99 -8.32 8.70 20.04
C TRP A 99 -8.88 9.57 18.89
N ILE A 100 -10.14 9.36 18.49
CA ILE A 100 -10.76 10.15 17.41
C ILE A 100 -11.01 11.61 17.84
N GLN A 101 -11.35 11.85 19.10
CA GLN A 101 -11.46 13.19 19.65
C GLN A 101 -10.12 13.91 19.62
N ASN A 102 -9.04 13.21 19.99
CA ASN A 102 -7.69 13.75 19.93
C ASN A 102 -7.24 14.02 18.49
N PHE A 103 -7.53 13.11 17.55
CA PHE A 103 -7.17 13.28 16.14
C PHE A 103 -7.89 14.47 15.52
N MET A 104 -9.20 14.60 15.76
CA MET A 104 -10.01 15.69 15.21
C MET A 104 -9.92 16.99 16.02
N ASN A 105 -9.37 16.94 17.25
CA ASN A 105 -9.37 18.03 18.23
C ASN A 105 -10.79 18.54 18.55
N ILE A 106 -11.77 17.65 18.63
CA ILE A 106 -13.19 17.96 18.91
C ILE A 106 -13.78 16.87 19.80
N ASN A 107 -14.36 17.27 20.95
CA ASN A 107 -14.89 16.36 21.97
C ASN A 107 -16.26 15.74 21.65
N LYS A 108 -16.92 16.16 20.55
CA LYS A 108 -18.23 15.66 20.15
C LYS A 108 -18.19 14.33 19.40
N TYR A 109 -17.00 13.85 19.03
CA TYR A 109 -16.84 12.54 18.44
C TYR A 109 -16.99 11.43 19.48
N GLY A 110 -17.67 10.35 19.11
CA GLY A 110 -17.81 9.14 19.90
C GLY A 110 -17.50 7.90 19.06
N ILE A 111 -17.34 6.77 19.72
CA ILE A 111 -17.16 5.47 19.08
C ILE A 111 -18.21 4.52 19.67
N GLN A 112 -19.00 3.90 18.81
CA GLN A 112 -19.92 2.84 19.16
C GLN A 112 -19.37 1.51 18.65
N ASP A 113 -19.14 0.58 19.56
CA ASP A 113 -18.76 -0.79 19.24
C ASP A 113 -19.97 -1.62 18.81
N ASN A 114 -19.72 -2.79 18.25
CA ASN A 114 -20.72 -3.75 17.79
C ASN A 114 -20.30 -5.19 18.12
N GLU A 115 -21.11 -6.16 17.69
CA GLU A 115 -21.00 -7.57 18.05
C GLU A 115 -19.67 -8.22 17.62
N GLY A 116 -18.90 -7.60 16.74
CA GLY A 116 -17.62 -8.12 16.29
C GLY A 116 -17.73 -9.31 15.32
N GLY A 117 -16.63 -10.05 15.20
CA GLY A 117 -16.53 -11.15 14.24
C GLY A 117 -16.59 -10.66 12.78
N GLY A 118 -16.86 -11.54 11.84
CA GLY A 118 -16.95 -11.18 10.42
C GLY A 118 -18.11 -10.25 10.07
N ASP A 119 -19.04 -10.00 10.98
CA ASP A 119 -20.22 -9.15 10.77
C ASP A 119 -19.99 -7.68 11.12
N CYS A 120 -18.87 -7.32 11.74
CA CYS A 120 -18.64 -5.97 12.29
C CYS A 120 -18.85 -4.85 11.28
N PHE A 121 -18.37 -4.99 10.06
CA PHE A 121 -18.57 -3.99 9.01
C PHE A 121 -20.06 -3.83 8.63
N PHE A 122 -20.78 -4.94 8.51
CA PHE A 122 -22.21 -4.95 8.21
C PHE A 122 -23.01 -4.35 9.37
N CYS A 123 -22.58 -4.57 10.61
CA CYS A 123 -23.17 -3.98 11.81
C CYS A 123 -23.06 -2.47 11.81
N VAL A 124 -21.91 -1.91 11.39
CA VAL A 124 -21.73 -0.45 11.21
C VAL A 124 -22.81 0.12 10.30
N ILE A 125 -23.05 -0.52 9.14
CA ILE A 125 -24.08 -0.07 8.19
C ILE A 125 -25.49 -0.23 8.79
N ARG A 126 -25.80 -1.39 9.39
CA ARG A 126 -27.07 -1.66 10.06
C ARG A 126 -27.41 -0.58 11.10
N ASP A 127 -26.47 -0.30 11.98
CA ASP A 127 -26.68 0.60 13.11
C ASP A 127 -26.77 2.07 12.68
N ALA A 128 -26.05 2.44 11.62
CA ALA A 128 -26.17 3.73 11.00
C ALA A 128 -27.58 3.95 10.41
N PHE A 129 -28.07 3.01 9.58
CA PHE A 129 -29.40 3.09 9.00
C PHE A 129 -30.52 3.04 10.04
N LYS A 130 -30.37 2.20 11.07
CA LYS A 130 -31.32 2.11 12.18
C LYS A 130 -31.53 3.48 12.85
N SER A 131 -30.51 4.30 12.94
CA SER A 131 -30.59 5.63 13.59
C SER A 131 -31.49 6.63 12.85
N ILE A 132 -31.78 6.38 11.58
CA ILE A 132 -32.70 7.19 10.75
C ILE A 132 -34.01 6.46 10.43
N GLY A 133 -34.34 5.41 11.18
CA GLY A 133 -35.60 4.66 11.03
C GLY A 133 -35.61 3.61 9.91
N ILE A 134 -34.48 3.39 9.20
CA ILE A 134 -34.38 2.38 8.15
C ILE A 134 -33.89 1.07 8.76
N SER A 135 -34.70 0.02 8.67
CA SER A 135 -34.38 -1.30 9.19
C SER A 135 -33.76 -2.17 8.10
N ILE A 136 -32.47 -2.49 8.23
CA ILE A 136 -31.77 -3.44 7.39
C ILE A 136 -31.00 -4.42 8.29
N THR A 137 -31.04 -5.71 7.98
CA THR A 137 -30.34 -6.74 8.74
C THR A 137 -28.99 -7.06 8.11
N VAL A 138 -28.05 -7.57 8.91
CA VAL A 138 -26.76 -8.08 8.42
C VAL A 138 -26.96 -9.13 7.35
N LYS A 139 -27.92 -10.06 7.54
CA LYS A 139 -28.26 -11.06 6.54
C LYS A 139 -28.67 -10.44 5.20
N GLN A 140 -29.52 -9.42 5.20
CA GLN A 140 -29.93 -8.72 3.98
C GLN A 140 -28.77 -8.02 3.27
N LEU A 141 -27.82 -7.44 4.04
CA LEU A 141 -26.62 -6.83 3.47
C LEU A 141 -25.73 -7.89 2.81
N ARG A 142 -25.53 -9.04 3.47
CA ARG A 142 -24.75 -10.15 2.93
C ARG A 142 -25.39 -10.78 1.72
N ASP A 143 -26.71 -10.97 1.72
CA ASP A 143 -27.45 -11.49 0.58
C ASP A 143 -27.27 -10.57 -0.65
N ARG A 144 -27.40 -9.25 -0.49
CA ARG A 144 -27.18 -8.27 -1.57
C ARG A 144 -25.74 -8.28 -2.08
N LEU A 145 -24.76 -8.32 -1.17
CA LEU A 145 -23.35 -8.43 -1.55
C LEU A 145 -23.12 -9.71 -2.36
N SER A 146 -23.61 -10.84 -1.86
CA SER A 146 -23.51 -12.14 -2.53
C SER A 146 -24.13 -12.13 -3.94
N GLU A 147 -25.30 -11.49 -4.11
CA GLU A 147 -25.96 -11.34 -5.42
C GLU A 147 -25.09 -10.55 -6.41
N SER A 148 -24.36 -9.55 -5.93
CA SER A 148 -23.51 -8.66 -6.73
C SER A 148 -22.16 -9.26 -7.13
N ILE A 149 -21.77 -10.41 -6.55
CA ILE A 149 -20.53 -11.09 -6.91
C ILE A 149 -20.65 -11.70 -8.30
N THR A 150 -19.68 -11.34 -9.15
CA THR A 150 -19.58 -11.80 -10.54
C THR A 150 -18.62 -12.97 -10.69
N GLN A 151 -18.73 -13.70 -11.81
CA GLN A 151 -17.76 -14.73 -12.19
C GLN A 151 -16.33 -14.18 -12.22
N LYS A 152 -16.15 -12.99 -12.78
CA LYS A 152 -14.83 -12.33 -12.87
C LYS A 152 -14.20 -12.13 -11.49
N MET A 153 -14.98 -11.68 -10.51
CA MET A 153 -14.47 -11.50 -9.13
C MET A 153 -14.06 -12.85 -8.53
N PHE A 154 -14.90 -13.88 -8.69
CA PHE A 154 -14.53 -15.23 -8.25
C PHE A 154 -13.23 -15.69 -8.89
N ASP A 155 -13.09 -15.54 -10.20
CA ASP A 155 -11.88 -15.96 -10.94
C ASP A 155 -10.63 -15.22 -10.44
N GLU A 156 -10.75 -13.93 -10.11
CA GLU A 156 -9.64 -13.12 -9.57
C GLU A 156 -9.22 -13.62 -8.18
N TYR A 157 -10.15 -13.84 -7.25
CA TYR A 157 -9.86 -14.38 -5.92
C TYR A 157 -9.33 -15.81 -5.97
N HIS A 158 -9.96 -16.66 -6.76
CA HIS A 158 -9.55 -18.06 -6.91
C HIS A 158 -8.16 -18.19 -7.51
N LYS A 159 -7.85 -17.38 -8.51
CA LYS A 159 -6.52 -17.31 -9.12
C LYS A 159 -5.47 -16.86 -8.10
N MET A 160 -5.73 -15.81 -7.35
CA MET A 160 -4.81 -15.30 -6.34
C MET A 160 -4.52 -16.35 -5.26
N TYR A 161 -5.56 -16.98 -4.73
CA TYR A 161 -5.44 -18.08 -3.76
C TYR A 161 -4.61 -19.23 -4.33
N THR A 162 -4.91 -19.69 -5.55
CA THR A 162 -4.25 -20.83 -6.19
C THR A 162 -2.77 -20.53 -6.46
N GLU A 163 -2.44 -19.31 -6.93
CA GLU A 163 -1.05 -18.90 -7.20
C GLU A 163 -0.23 -18.82 -5.91
N ILE A 164 -0.78 -18.25 -4.83
CA ILE A 164 -0.09 -18.15 -3.54
C ILE A 164 0.09 -19.54 -2.93
N ASN A 165 -0.96 -20.36 -2.89
CA ASN A 165 -0.89 -21.71 -2.35
C ASN A 165 0.06 -22.61 -3.16
N GLY A 166 0.00 -22.52 -4.48
CA GLY A 166 0.93 -23.25 -5.36
C GLY A 166 2.40 -22.85 -5.14
N SER A 167 2.67 -21.57 -4.87
CA SER A 167 4.01 -21.10 -4.51
C SER A 167 4.49 -21.71 -3.19
N ILE A 168 3.63 -21.80 -2.16
CA ILE A 168 3.96 -22.39 -0.88
C ILE A 168 4.28 -23.89 -1.03
N GLU A 169 3.46 -24.63 -1.77
CA GLU A 169 3.69 -26.07 -2.00
C GLU A 169 4.97 -26.31 -2.81
N HIS A 170 5.25 -25.47 -3.80
CA HIS A 170 6.51 -25.51 -4.55
C HIS A 170 7.71 -25.27 -3.63
N ASP A 171 7.69 -24.19 -2.84
CA ASP A 171 8.79 -23.85 -1.93
C ASP A 171 8.98 -24.94 -0.88
N ARG A 172 7.90 -25.56 -0.37
CA ARG A 172 7.95 -26.72 0.54
C ARG A 172 8.66 -27.91 -0.10
N ALA A 173 8.30 -28.27 -1.34
CA ALA A 173 8.94 -29.36 -2.06
C ALA A 173 10.44 -29.11 -2.28
N VAL A 174 10.80 -27.87 -2.65
CA VAL A 174 12.20 -27.46 -2.82
C VAL A 174 12.98 -27.55 -1.51
N LEU A 175 12.40 -27.09 -0.39
CA LEU A 175 13.05 -27.17 0.92
C LEU A 175 13.26 -28.62 1.36
N LEU A 176 12.29 -29.50 1.14
CA LEU A 176 12.44 -30.94 1.43
C LEU A 176 13.58 -31.56 0.61
N GLN A 177 13.67 -31.25 -0.68
CA GLN A 177 14.77 -31.71 -1.52
C GLN A 177 16.13 -31.17 -1.02
N MET A 178 16.17 -29.90 -0.68
CA MET A 178 17.35 -29.24 -0.13
C MET A 178 17.78 -29.88 1.19
N MET A 179 16.88 -30.25 2.08
CA MET A 179 17.22 -30.96 3.33
C MET A 179 17.85 -32.31 3.06
N HIS A 180 17.36 -33.05 2.06
CA HIS A 180 17.96 -34.30 1.64
C HIS A 180 19.38 -34.09 1.10
N ASP A 181 19.57 -33.11 0.22
CA ASP A 181 20.85 -32.79 -0.40
C ASP A 181 21.88 -32.31 0.64
N TRP A 182 21.42 -31.52 1.62
CA TRP A 182 22.24 -31.10 2.75
C TRP A 182 22.82 -32.26 3.54
N LYS A 183 21.99 -33.27 3.89
CA LYS A 183 22.46 -34.48 4.55
C LYS A 183 23.52 -35.20 3.73
N ASN A 184 23.41 -35.20 2.40
CA ASN A 184 24.40 -35.80 1.50
C ASN A 184 25.71 -35.02 1.46
N ILE A 185 25.65 -33.66 1.43
CA ILE A 185 26.84 -32.81 1.49
C ILE A 185 27.57 -33.01 2.82
N GLN A 186 26.84 -33.00 3.95
CA GLN A 186 27.44 -33.27 5.27
C GLN A 186 28.17 -34.61 5.35
N LYS A 187 27.57 -35.69 4.78
CA LYS A 187 28.25 -36.99 4.71
C LYS A 187 29.53 -36.92 3.89
N LYS A 188 29.50 -36.25 2.71
CA LYS A 188 30.69 -36.08 1.86
C LYS A 188 31.79 -35.29 2.55
N VAL A 189 31.47 -34.18 3.25
CA VAL A 189 32.43 -33.37 3.99
C VAL A 189 33.12 -34.19 5.09
N LYS A 190 32.38 -35.12 5.76
CA LYS A 190 32.94 -35.99 6.82
C LYS A 190 33.85 -37.08 6.26
N THR A 191 33.63 -37.57 5.04
CA THR A 191 34.39 -38.67 4.44
C THR A 191 35.53 -38.23 3.53
N GLU A 192 35.54 -36.97 3.09
CA GLU A 192 36.54 -36.42 2.17
C GLU A 192 37.90 -36.25 2.89
N ARG A 193 38.94 -36.85 2.30
CA ARG A 193 40.32 -36.82 2.84
C ARG A 193 41.19 -35.77 2.14
N ASP A 194 40.86 -35.37 0.90
CA ASP A 194 41.60 -34.32 0.21
C ASP A 194 41.21 -32.95 0.76
N GLY A 195 42.19 -32.23 1.30
CA GLY A 195 41.98 -30.91 1.91
C GLY A 195 41.38 -29.88 0.97
N LYS A 196 41.74 -29.88 -0.33
CA LYS A 196 41.16 -28.92 -1.33
C LYS A 196 39.72 -29.30 -1.68
N ALA A 197 39.43 -30.58 -1.88
CA ALA A 197 38.08 -31.05 -2.13
C ALA A 197 37.15 -30.81 -0.93
N ARG A 198 37.65 -31.01 0.30
CA ARG A 198 36.91 -30.73 1.54
C ARG A 198 36.58 -29.23 1.67
N LEU A 199 37.52 -28.31 1.39
CA LEU A 199 37.26 -26.89 1.40
C LEU A 199 36.23 -26.49 0.35
N ALA A 200 36.25 -27.09 -0.84
CA ALA A 200 35.22 -26.85 -1.87
C ALA A 200 33.82 -27.26 -1.41
N LEU A 201 33.70 -28.45 -0.78
CA LEU A 201 32.45 -28.94 -0.21
C LEU A 201 31.93 -28.03 0.93
N ILE A 202 32.79 -27.49 1.77
CA ILE A 202 32.41 -26.53 2.81
C ILE A 202 31.91 -25.22 2.20
N ALA A 203 32.54 -24.73 1.12
CA ALA A 203 32.07 -23.54 0.40
C ALA A 203 30.71 -23.78 -0.26
N GLU A 204 30.50 -24.98 -0.83
CA GLU A 204 29.20 -25.40 -1.38
C GLU A 204 28.14 -25.46 -0.27
N ALA A 205 28.46 -26.03 0.88
CA ALA A 205 27.58 -26.10 2.05
C ALA A 205 27.16 -24.68 2.54
N LYS A 206 28.10 -23.75 2.63
CA LYS A 206 27.78 -22.36 3.00
C LYS A 206 26.83 -21.70 2.02
N LYS A 207 27.04 -21.88 0.72
CA LYS A 207 26.15 -21.35 -0.32
C LYS A 207 24.76 -21.98 -0.22
N PHE A 208 24.71 -23.28 0.01
CA PHE A 208 23.49 -24.04 0.16
C PHE A 208 22.64 -23.54 1.35
N ARG A 209 23.27 -23.30 2.50
CA ARG A 209 22.58 -22.68 3.67
C ARG A 209 21.97 -21.33 3.35
N VAL A 210 22.68 -20.47 2.62
CA VAL A 210 22.15 -19.17 2.19
C VAL A 210 20.92 -19.32 1.29
N ASP A 211 20.96 -20.25 0.34
CA ASP A 211 19.84 -20.50 -0.58
C ASP A 211 18.64 -21.12 0.16
N PHE A 212 18.88 -22.03 1.12
CA PHE A 212 17.85 -22.60 1.98
C PHE A 212 17.11 -21.52 2.79
N GLU A 213 17.85 -20.69 3.51
CA GLU A 213 17.27 -19.60 4.29
C GLU A 213 16.52 -18.58 3.43
N LYS A 214 16.93 -18.40 2.19
CA LYS A 214 16.23 -17.54 1.23
C LYS A 214 14.86 -18.11 0.88
N ILE A 215 14.77 -19.41 0.57
CA ILE A 215 13.51 -20.07 0.21
C ILE A 215 12.60 -20.16 1.43
N LYS A 216 13.14 -20.52 2.62
CA LYS A 216 12.39 -20.52 3.89
C LYS A 216 11.72 -19.15 4.15
N ARG A 217 12.47 -18.05 3.98
CA ARG A 217 11.91 -16.70 4.09
C ARG A 217 10.87 -16.40 3.03
N GLN A 218 11.06 -16.84 1.80
CA GLN A 218 10.10 -16.68 0.72
C GLN A 218 8.79 -17.41 1.03
N MET A 219 8.86 -18.67 1.45
CA MET A 219 7.70 -19.46 1.87
C MET A 219 6.97 -18.81 3.05
N LYS A 220 7.70 -18.34 4.08
CA LYS A 220 7.09 -17.59 5.20
C LYS A 220 6.30 -16.38 4.72
N LEU A 221 6.85 -15.62 3.79
CA LEU A 221 6.19 -14.46 3.19
C LEU A 221 4.93 -14.84 2.39
N SER A 222 4.97 -15.96 1.66
CA SER A 222 3.80 -16.47 0.94
C SER A 222 2.72 -16.97 1.90
N LYS A 223 3.09 -17.63 3.02
CA LYS A 223 2.15 -18.00 4.09
C LYS A 223 1.46 -16.77 4.70
N GLU A 224 2.21 -15.71 5.00
CA GLU A 224 1.64 -14.45 5.51
C GLU A 224 0.64 -13.83 4.51
N MET A 225 0.93 -13.88 3.21
CA MET A 225 -0.01 -13.42 2.16
C MET A 225 -1.26 -14.31 2.07
N LEU A 226 -1.09 -15.61 2.27
CA LEU A 226 -2.21 -16.57 2.20
C LEU A 226 -3.24 -16.31 3.29
N VAL A 227 -2.87 -15.73 4.43
CA VAL A 227 -3.80 -15.43 5.53
C VAL A 227 -5.00 -14.61 5.05
N GLU A 228 -4.78 -13.62 4.17
CA GLU A 228 -5.85 -12.77 3.62
C GLU A 228 -6.82 -13.55 2.72
N TYR A 229 -6.36 -14.66 2.12
CA TYR A 229 -7.12 -15.50 1.20
C TYR A 229 -7.46 -16.87 1.79
N LYS A 230 -7.13 -17.15 3.06
CA LYS A 230 -7.36 -18.46 3.72
C LYS A 230 -8.83 -18.90 3.61
N TRP A 231 -9.76 -17.95 3.64
CA TRP A 231 -11.20 -18.20 3.50
C TRP A 231 -11.61 -18.78 2.13
N MET A 232 -10.74 -18.69 1.10
CA MET A 232 -10.92 -19.30 -0.22
C MET A 232 -10.65 -20.81 -0.24
N LYS A 233 -10.10 -21.39 0.83
CA LYS A 233 -9.83 -22.84 0.91
C LYS A 233 -11.13 -23.62 0.66
N GLY A 234 -11.12 -24.50 -0.34
CA GLY A 234 -12.27 -25.33 -0.72
C GLY A 234 -13.37 -24.62 -1.52
N ILE A 235 -13.17 -23.35 -1.91
CA ILE A 235 -14.09 -22.59 -2.76
C ILE A 235 -13.63 -22.71 -4.21
N ASP A 236 -14.26 -23.61 -4.97
CA ASP A 236 -13.93 -23.97 -6.34
C ASP A 236 -14.95 -23.46 -7.38
N SER A 237 -15.99 -22.77 -6.93
CA SER A 237 -17.06 -22.30 -7.80
C SER A 237 -17.69 -21.00 -7.30
N LEU A 238 -18.24 -20.22 -8.25
CA LEU A 238 -18.97 -19.00 -7.93
C LEU A 238 -20.11 -19.25 -6.92
N SER A 239 -20.77 -20.39 -7.00
CA SER A 239 -21.86 -20.74 -6.06
C SER A 239 -21.34 -20.89 -4.64
N LYS A 240 -20.24 -21.62 -4.44
CA LYS A 240 -19.59 -21.75 -3.12
C LYS A 240 -19.10 -20.40 -2.61
N PHE A 241 -18.52 -19.58 -3.48
CA PHE A 241 -18.09 -18.23 -3.11
C PHE A 241 -19.27 -17.37 -2.63
N LYS A 242 -20.36 -17.33 -3.39
CA LYS A 242 -21.59 -16.63 -3.00
C LYS A 242 -22.16 -17.11 -1.67
N ASN A 243 -22.12 -18.41 -1.42
CA ASN A 243 -22.55 -18.99 -0.14
C ASN A 243 -21.61 -18.59 1.00
N LYS A 244 -20.29 -18.58 0.78
CA LYS A 244 -19.31 -18.13 1.78
C LYS A 244 -19.54 -16.69 2.23
N VAL A 245 -19.82 -15.78 1.28
CA VAL A 245 -20.10 -14.36 1.57
C VAL A 245 -21.33 -14.17 2.46
N LYS A 246 -22.29 -15.10 2.42
CA LYS A 246 -23.49 -15.07 3.29
C LYS A 246 -23.19 -15.42 4.75
N THR A 247 -22.03 -15.96 5.05
CA THR A 247 -21.63 -16.39 6.40
C THR A 247 -20.76 -15.36 7.12
N CYS A 248 -20.76 -15.37 8.45
CA CYS A 248 -19.87 -14.50 9.26
C CYS A 248 -18.38 -14.85 9.14
N SER A 249 -18.03 -16.01 8.58
CA SER A 249 -16.65 -16.38 8.30
C SER A 249 -16.04 -15.67 7.07
N PHE A 250 -16.84 -14.92 6.30
CA PHE A 250 -16.38 -13.99 5.28
C PHE A 250 -16.33 -12.57 5.85
N TRP A 251 -15.17 -11.96 5.81
CA TRP A 251 -14.92 -10.58 6.26
C TRP A 251 -14.97 -9.64 5.07
N ALA A 252 -15.65 -8.50 5.22
CA ALA A 252 -15.76 -7.51 4.16
C ALA A 252 -14.39 -6.88 3.88
N ASP A 253 -13.93 -7.05 2.66
CA ASP A 253 -12.73 -6.44 2.10
C ASP A 253 -13.05 -5.14 1.34
N SER A 254 -12.04 -4.54 0.72
CA SER A 254 -12.19 -3.30 -0.04
C SER A 254 -13.20 -3.40 -1.18
N ASP A 255 -13.26 -4.54 -1.88
CA ASP A 255 -14.22 -4.75 -2.97
C ASP A 255 -15.65 -4.84 -2.44
N SER A 256 -15.84 -5.54 -1.33
CA SER A 256 -17.14 -5.66 -0.62
C SER A 256 -17.66 -4.30 -0.15
N ILE A 257 -16.75 -3.46 0.40
CA ILE A 257 -17.07 -2.11 0.84
C ILE A 257 -17.58 -1.28 -0.33
N VAL A 258 -16.84 -1.27 -1.43
CA VAL A 258 -17.17 -0.51 -2.64
C VAL A 258 -18.51 -0.96 -3.25
N ILE A 259 -18.78 -2.26 -3.31
CA ILE A 259 -20.05 -2.80 -3.81
C ILE A 259 -21.21 -2.33 -2.94
N LEU A 260 -21.09 -2.43 -1.62
CA LEU A 260 -22.15 -2.01 -0.70
C LEU A 260 -22.36 -0.49 -0.73
N GLU A 261 -21.30 0.30 -0.88
CA GLU A 261 -21.40 1.76 -1.07
C GLU A 261 -22.25 2.12 -2.29
N GLN A 262 -22.04 1.41 -3.41
CA GLN A 262 -22.82 1.64 -4.63
C GLN A 262 -24.27 1.19 -4.51
N LEU A 263 -24.49 -0.03 -3.97
CA LEU A 263 -25.81 -0.60 -3.80
C LEU A 263 -26.70 0.23 -2.87
N LEU A 264 -26.10 0.80 -1.82
CA LEU A 264 -26.82 1.55 -0.79
C LEU A 264 -26.77 3.06 -1.01
N LYS A 265 -26.07 3.53 -2.06
CA LYS A 265 -25.83 4.96 -2.32
C LYS A 265 -25.28 5.68 -1.09
N ILE A 266 -24.28 5.09 -0.43
CA ILE A 266 -23.59 5.65 0.75
C ILE A 266 -22.11 5.78 0.48
N LYS A 267 -21.43 6.66 1.22
CA LYS A 267 -19.97 6.66 1.31
C LYS A 267 -19.55 6.40 2.74
N ILE A 268 -18.72 5.41 2.95
CA ILE A 268 -18.13 5.09 4.25
C ILE A 268 -16.75 5.75 4.32
N ILE A 269 -16.57 6.63 5.29
CA ILE A 269 -15.33 7.36 5.56
C ILE A 269 -14.63 6.62 6.69
N ILE A 270 -13.53 5.95 6.38
CA ILE A 270 -12.85 5.02 7.28
C ILE A 270 -11.62 5.69 7.89
N PHE A 271 -11.51 5.61 9.22
CA PHE A 271 -10.37 6.06 10.00
C PHE A 271 -9.67 4.88 10.66
N SER A 272 -8.36 4.77 10.53
CA SER A 272 -7.56 3.70 11.13
C SER A 272 -7.00 4.12 12.50
N SER A 273 -7.52 3.53 13.58
CA SER A 273 -6.97 3.74 14.92
C SER A 273 -5.59 3.08 15.10
N THR A 274 -5.31 2.04 14.32
CA THR A 274 -3.97 1.43 14.29
C THR A 274 -2.94 2.43 13.76
N ARG A 275 -3.23 3.08 12.63
CA ARG A 275 -2.34 4.11 12.07
C ARG A 275 -2.15 5.29 13.02
N TYR A 276 -3.23 5.70 13.70
CA TYR A 276 -3.15 6.73 14.73
C TYR A 276 -2.20 6.33 15.88
N ARG A 277 -2.34 5.11 16.43
CA ARG A 277 -1.45 4.58 17.47
C ARG A 277 0.00 4.46 17.02
N ASP A 278 0.23 4.09 15.77
CA ASP A 278 1.55 4.01 15.17
C ASP A 278 2.15 5.41 14.92
N GLY A 279 1.37 6.47 15.15
CA GLY A 279 1.76 7.87 14.87
C GLY A 279 1.69 8.20 13.39
N ASP A 280 1.05 7.40 12.51
CA ASP A 280 0.88 7.64 11.08
C ASP A 280 -0.35 8.49 10.77
N MET A 281 -0.25 9.79 11.08
CA MET A 281 -1.35 10.74 10.95
C MET A 281 -1.82 10.94 9.52
N ASP A 282 -0.95 10.71 8.53
CA ASP A 282 -1.28 10.85 7.11
C ASP A 282 -2.11 9.68 6.57
N SER A 283 -2.00 8.51 7.21
CA SER A 283 -2.74 7.31 6.82
C SER A 283 -3.89 6.98 7.77
N VAL A 284 -4.21 7.87 8.71
CA VAL A 284 -5.37 7.70 9.62
C VAL A 284 -6.66 7.71 8.81
N LEU A 285 -6.85 8.70 7.93
CA LEU A 285 -7.97 8.71 6.99
C LEU A 285 -7.63 7.80 5.80
N GLN A 286 -8.44 6.77 5.58
CA GLN A 286 -8.31 5.86 4.45
C GLN A 286 -9.07 6.43 3.25
N CYS A 287 -8.36 6.86 2.22
CA CYS A 287 -8.96 7.52 1.06
C CYS A 287 -9.64 6.56 0.07
N GLY A 288 -9.37 5.25 0.21
CA GLY A 288 -9.79 4.22 -0.73
C GLY A 288 -8.91 4.20 -1.98
N ASP A 289 -8.34 3.04 -2.28
CA ASP A 289 -7.40 2.86 -3.40
C ASP A 289 -8.11 2.50 -4.70
N MET A 290 -9.42 2.26 -4.64
CA MET A 290 -10.20 1.76 -5.77
C MET A 290 -11.32 2.73 -6.15
N VAL A 291 -11.33 3.10 -7.42
CA VAL A 291 -12.51 3.67 -8.06
C VAL A 291 -13.17 2.53 -8.85
N PRO A 292 -14.44 2.20 -8.57
CA PRO A 292 -15.15 1.19 -9.35
C PRO A 292 -15.23 1.59 -10.82
N LYS A 293 -15.02 0.62 -11.72
CA LYS A 293 -15.12 0.89 -13.15
C LYS A 293 -16.45 1.53 -13.56
N ALA A 294 -17.54 1.12 -12.93
CA ALA A 294 -18.85 1.74 -13.17
C ALA A 294 -18.90 3.22 -12.77
N VAL A 295 -18.12 3.64 -11.78
CA VAL A 295 -17.98 5.06 -11.39
C VAL A 295 -17.05 5.79 -12.35
N GLU A 296 -15.95 5.15 -12.77
CA GLU A 296 -15.07 5.70 -13.80
C GLU A 296 -15.82 5.94 -15.11
N ASP A 297 -16.56 4.92 -15.58
CA ASP A 297 -17.33 4.96 -16.82
C ASP A 297 -18.46 6.01 -16.78
N SER A 298 -19.11 6.18 -15.61
CA SER A 298 -20.17 7.19 -15.43
C SER A 298 -19.65 8.59 -15.13
N GLY A 299 -18.37 8.69 -14.72
CA GLY A 299 -17.72 9.94 -14.33
C GLY A 299 -18.19 10.55 -13.02
N HIS A 300 -19.12 9.90 -12.29
CA HIS A 300 -19.63 10.41 -11.03
C HIS A 300 -20.14 9.32 -10.09
N PHE A 301 -20.06 9.62 -8.78
CA PHE A 301 -20.69 8.85 -7.71
C PHE A 301 -21.49 9.81 -6.83
N LYS A 302 -22.78 9.53 -6.61
CA LYS A 302 -23.69 10.40 -5.84
C LYS A 302 -24.19 9.68 -4.59
N PRO A 303 -23.40 9.61 -3.52
CA PRO A 303 -23.87 9.07 -2.26
C PRO A 303 -24.91 9.99 -1.63
N LYS A 304 -26.00 9.40 -1.13
CA LYS A 304 -27.04 10.13 -0.41
C LYS A 304 -26.65 10.35 1.05
N TYR A 305 -25.95 9.38 1.63
CA TYR A 305 -25.50 9.41 3.02
C TYR A 305 -24.03 9.09 3.17
N TYR A 306 -23.48 9.53 4.29
CA TYR A 306 -22.09 9.32 4.71
C TYR A 306 -22.09 8.67 6.09
N ILE A 307 -21.26 7.65 6.28
CA ILE A 307 -21.05 6.94 7.54
C ILE A 307 -19.57 7.06 7.91
N LEU A 308 -19.27 7.36 9.17
CA LEU A 308 -17.90 7.38 9.66
C LEU A 308 -17.62 6.06 10.37
N ALA A 309 -16.51 5.41 10.06
CA ALA A 309 -16.13 4.13 10.65
C ALA A 309 -14.69 4.16 11.16
N GLU A 310 -14.43 3.52 12.30
CA GLU A 310 -13.11 3.16 12.77
C GLU A 310 -12.74 1.78 12.24
N HIS A 311 -11.49 1.60 11.78
CA HIS A 311 -10.88 0.32 11.50
C HIS A 311 -9.68 0.09 12.44
N THR A 312 -9.72 -0.99 13.22
CA THR A 312 -8.71 -1.31 14.24
C THR A 312 -7.65 -2.30 13.74
N GLY A 313 -7.65 -2.64 12.45
CA GLY A 313 -6.84 -3.69 11.83
C GLY A 313 -7.65 -4.95 11.49
N ASN A 314 -8.51 -5.39 12.42
CA ASN A 314 -9.37 -6.56 12.23
C ASN A 314 -10.83 -6.33 12.66
N HIS A 315 -11.21 -5.12 12.99
CA HIS A 315 -12.56 -4.82 13.47
C HIS A 315 -13.02 -3.44 13.03
N TYR A 316 -14.29 -3.31 12.66
CA TYR A 316 -14.93 -2.04 12.31
C TYR A 316 -15.88 -1.60 13.42
N LYS A 317 -15.79 -0.32 13.81
CA LYS A 317 -16.68 0.34 14.78
C LYS A 317 -17.31 1.57 14.15
N LEU A 318 -18.49 1.95 14.62
CA LEU A 318 -19.17 3.14 14.16
C LEU A 318 -18.62 4.38 14.86
N ILE A 319 -18.19 5.39 14.10
CA ILE A 319 -17.85 6.70 14.66
C ILE A 319 -19.11 7.56 14.63
N THR A 320 -19.42 8.17 15.77
CA THR A 320 -20.56 9.08 15.94
C THR A 320 -20.08 10.53 16.09
N TYR A 321 -20.95 11.48 15.82
CA TYR A 321 -20.74 12.88 16.11
C TYR A 321 -22.01 13.49 16.67
N ASP A 322 -21.99 13.99 17.91
CA ASP A 322 -23.17 14.48 18.62
C ASP A 322 -24.31 13.45 18.59
N ASP A 323 -23.95 12.17 18.86
CA ASP A 323 -24.78 10.96 18.81
C ASP A 323 -25.38 10.59 17.44
N LYS A 324 -25.14 11.38 16.41
CA LYS A 324 -25.50 11.05 15.02
C LYS A 324 -24.56 10.00 14.44
N LYS A 325 -25.11 9.06 13.68
CA LYS A 325 -24.42 7.88 13.15
C LYS A 325 -24.32 7.87 11.62
N ILE A 326 -25.15 8.68 10.96
CA ILE A 326 -25.22 8.78 9.51
C ILE A 326 -25.51 10.23 9.15
N PHE A 327 -24.93 10.71 8.06
CA PHE A 327 -24.90 12.13 7.73
C PHE A 327 -25.29 12.36 6.27
N ARG A 328 -26.00 13.45 5.97
CA ARG A 328 -26.02 14.06 4.63
C ARG A 328 -24.74 14.86 4.42
N PHE A 329 -24.40 15.22 3.19
CA PHE A 329 -23.16 15.97 2.90
C PHE A 329 -23.09 17.28 3.67
N SER A 330 -24.19 18.06 3.71
CA SER A 330 -24.26 19.33 4.46
C SER A 330 -24.08 19.14 5.96
N ALA A 331 -24.48 17.98 6.50
CA ALA A 331 -24.44 17.65 7.92
C ALA A 331 -23.18 16.88 8.34
N LEU A 332 -22.21 16.68 7.44
CA LEU A 332 -20.93 16.06 7.80
C LEU A 332 -20.27 16.84 8.95
N PRO A 333 -19.67 16.14 9.95
CA PRO A 333 -19.01 16.79 11.07
C PRO A 333 -17.94 17.79 10.62
N PRO A 334 -17.76 18.89 11.39
CA PRO A 334 -16.69 19.85 11.14
C PRO A 334 -15.32 19.18 11.03
N GLY A 335 -14.49 19.61 10.09
CA GLY A 335 -13.17 19.05 9.84
C GLY A 335 -13.14 17.88 8.84
N ILE A 336 -14.26 17.17 8.60
CA ILE A 336 -14.27 16.02 7.68
C ILE A 336 -14.04 16.45 6.23
N LYS A 337 -14.76 17.46 5.75
CA LYS A 337 -14.63 17.95 4.36
C LYS A 337 -13.23 18.50 4.06
N PRO A 338 -12.64 19.40 4.89
CA PRO A 338 -11.28 19.85 4.71
C PRO A 338 -10.25 18.72 4.77
N LEU A 339 -10.43 17.78 5.69
CA LEU A 339 -9.52 16.63 5.84
C LEU A 339 -9.52 15.75 4.59
N ILE A 340 -10.69 15.45 4.02
CA ILE A 340 -10.81 14.68 2.78
C ILE A 340 -10.18 15.44 1.62
N LYS A 341 -10.44 16.75 1.50
CA LYS A 341 -9.81 17.58 0.48
C LYS A 341 -8.29 17.50 0.55
N GLU A 342 -7.71 17.77 1.71
CA GLU A 342 -6.27 17.78 1.95
C GLU A 342 -5.64 16.40 1.76
N LYS A 343 -6.20 15.37 2.42
CA LYS A 343 -5.53 14.06 2.47
C LYS A 343 -5.82 13.16 1.28
N CYS A 344 -7.01 13.28 0.67
CA CYS A 344 -7.44 12.40 -0.39
C CYS A 344 -7.42 13.06 -1.77
N MET A 345 -7.99 14.26 -1.91
CA MET A 345 -8.24 14.82 -3.23
C MET A 345 -7.02 15.54 -3.83
N GLU A 346 -6.14 16.09 -3.01
CA GLU A 346 -4.91 16.77 -3.46
C GLU A 346 -3.81 15.78 -3.92
N LYS A 347 -3.94 14.49 -3.56
CA LYS A 347 -2.94 13.44 -3.86
C LYS A 347 -3.21 12.64 -5.13
N GLY A 348 -4.26 12.94 -5.89
CA GLY A 348 -4.61 12.23 -7.12
C GLY A 348 -6.08 11.84 -7.22
N GLN A 349 -6.41 11.11 -8.30
CA GLN A 349 -7.77 10.62 -8.50
C GLN A 349 -8.10 9.48 -7.53
N ASN A 350 -9.17 9.66 -6.77
CA ASN A 350 -9.77 8.66 -5.89
C ASN A 350 -11.29 8.82 -5.91
N ILE A 351 -12.01 8.00 -5.16
CA ILE A 351 -13.48 7.99 -5.16
C ILE A 351 -14.09 9.37 -4.84
N TYR A 352 -13.46 10.20 -3.99
CA TYR A 352 -13.98 11.51 -3.62
C TYR A 352 -13.96 12.50 -4.78
N THR A 353 -13.03 12.37 -5.74
CA THR A 353 -12.98 13.22 -6.94
C THR A 353 -14.15 12.96 -7.91
N PHE A 354 -14.80 11.80 -7.77
CA PHE A 354 -16.02 11.43 -8.51
C PHE A 354 -17.31 11.81 -7.79
N ILE A 355 -17.24 12.27 -6.55
CA ILE A 355 -18.41 12.77 -5.81
C ILE A 355 -18.57 14.27 -6.11
N PRO A 356 -19.64 14.71 -6.84
CA PRO A 356 -19.78 16.09 -7.29
C PRO A 356 -19.69 17.11 -6.16
N LYS A 357 -20.28 16.80 -4.99
CA LYS A 357 -20.25 17.68 -3.81
C LYS A 357 -18.85 17.86 -3.22
N PHE A 358 -17.98 16.85 -3.27
CA PHE A 358 -16.56 17.00 -2.89
C PHE A 358 -15.76 17.69 -3.98
N LYS A 359 -16.02 17.36 -5.25
CA LYS A 359 -15.36 18.00 -6.39
C LYS A 359 -15.57 19.51 -6.41
N ALA A 360 -16.75 19.98 -5.99
CA ALA A 360 -17.06 21.41 -5.88
C ALA A 360 -16.24 22.14 -4.79
N LEU A 361 -15.60 21.41 -3.85
CA LEU A 361 -14.70 22.00 -2.85
C LEU A 361 -13.29 22.30 -3.39
N LEU A 362 -12.97 21.80 -4.59
CA LEU A 362 -11.71 22.13 -5.25
C LEU A 362 -11.82 23.53 -5.88
N PRO A 363 -10.76 24.36 -5.82
CA PRO A 363 -10.79 25.67 -6.47
C PRO A 363 -11.04 25.50 -7.97
N ASN A 364 -11.95 26.32 -8.51
CA ASN A 364 -12.21 26.36 -9.95
C ASN A 364 -10.96 26.88 -10.67
N VAL A 365 -10.27 26.01 -11.37
CA VAL A 365 -9.09 26.36 -12.21
C VAL A 365 -9.41 27.49 -13.22
N ALA A 366 -10.69 27.80 -13.44
CA ALA A 366 -11.14 28.90 -14.30
C ALA A 366 -11.12 30.27 -13.59
N GLU A 367 -11.17 30.32 -12.25
CA GLU A 367 -11.15 31.59 -11.50
C GLU A 367 -9.72 32.02 -11.16
N GLU A 368 -8.80 31.10 -10.89
CA GLU A 368 -7.37 31.42 -10.71
C GLU A 368 -6.74 32.03 -11.98
N LYS A 369 -7.23 31.65 -13.18
CA LYS A 369 -6.81 32.29 -14.44
C LYS A 369 -7.34 33.71 -14.61
N LYS A 370 -8.36 34.15 -13.88
CA LYS A 370 -8.88 35.52 -13.92
C LYS A 370 -8.19 36.44 -12.92
N GLU A 371 -7.74 35.91 -11.77
CA GLU A 371 -6.95 36.69 -10.80
C GLU A 371 -5.51 36.88 -11.26
N HIS A 372 -4.89 35.91 -11.87
CA HIS A 372 -3.55 36.06 -12.47
C HIS A 372 -3.55 37.00 -13.68
N LYS A 373 -4.66 37.09 -14.44
CA LYS A 373 -4.76 38.03 -15.56
C LYS A 373 -4.93 39.51 -15.13
N ARG A 374 -5.31 39.77 -13.88
CA ARG A 374 -5.41 41.15 -13.37
C ARG A 374 -4.09 41.72 -12.86
N ASN A 375 -3.15 40.86 -12.48
CA ASN A 375 -1.83 41.28 -12.00
C ASN A 375 -0.75 41.31 -13.10
N ASP A 376 -1.01 40.74 -14.30
CA ASP A 376 -0.06 40.71 -15.41
C ASP A 376 -0.30 41.81 -16.48
N GLU A 377 -1.31 42.67 -16.32
CA GLU A 377 -1.55 43.77 -17.27
C GLU A 377 -0.66 45.01 -17.03
N GLU A 378 0.24 45.00 -16.04
CA GLU A 378 1.19 46.11 -15.76
C GLU A 378 2.64 45.87 -16.18
N MET A 379 2.98 44.77 -16.85
CA MET A 379 4.30 44.64 -17.45
C MET A 379 4.26 44.01 -18.86
N GLY A 380 4.30 44.94 -19.79
CA GLY A 380 4.71 45.01 -21.20
C GLY A 380 4.88 43.75 -22.03
N SER A 381 4.01 43.65 -23.00
CA SER A 381 4.23 43.27 -24.43
C SER A 381 5.59 42.60 -24.77
N MET A 382 5.53 41.33 -25.07
CA MET A 382 6.11 40.62 -26.23
C MET A 382 6.00 39.11 -26.00
N GLU A 383 5.17 38.48 -26.73
CA GLU A 383 5.33 37.34 -27.60
C GLU A 383 3.99 36.66 -27.87
N ALA A 384 3.62 36.81 -29.12
CA ALA A 384 2.41 36.25 -29.67
C ALA A 384 2.66 34.80 -30.14
N ASN A 385 1.56 34.03 -30.11
CA ASN A 385 1.34 32.80 -30.87
C ASN A 385 1.99 31.51 -30.40
N ILE A 386 1.19 30.70 -29.67
CA ILE A 386 0.95 29.30 -30.10
C ILE A 386 -0.43 28.88 -29.58
N THR A 387 -1.44 29.01 -30.43
CA THR A 387 -2.68 28.24 -30.32
C THR A 387 -2.43 26.88 -30.93
N SER A 388 -2.51 25.82 -30.15
CA SER A 388 -2.83 24.50 -30.70
C SER A 388 -3.53 23.65 -29.65
N SER A 389 -4.76 23.31 -29.98
CA SER A 389 -5.52 22.20 -29.44
C SER A 389 -4.68 20.92 -29.44
N ASN A 390 -4.21 20.47 -28.27
CA ASN A 390 -3.64 19.15 -28.15
C ASN A 390 -4.50 18.30 -27.19
N SER A 391 -5.26 17.38 -27.79
CA SER A 391 -5.62 16.13 -27.12
C SER A 391 -4.31 15.46 -26.73
N LYS A 392 -3.94 15.47 -25.44
CA LYS A 392 -2.70 14.85 -24.93
C LYS A 392 -2.78 13.37 -25.25
N LYS A 393 -1.92 12.93 -26.17
CA LYS A 393 -1.68 11.52 -26.44
C LYS A 393 -1.34 10.83 -25.12
N PRO A 394 -1.95 9.69 -24.75
CA PRO A 394 -1.63 9.03 -23.50
C PRO A 394 -0.13 8.70 -23.45
N ILE A 395 0.53 9.03 -22.33
CA ILE A 395 1.99 8.84 -22.16
C ILE A 395 2.43 7.37 -22.14
N TYR A 396 1.47 6.44 -22.13
CA TYR A 396 1.73 5.00 -22.17
C TYR A 396 0.55 4.22 -22.78
N ASP A 397 0.85 2.98 -23.18
CA ASP A 397 -0.11 2.01 -23.69
C ASP A 397 -0.60 1.12 -22.54
N GLU A 398 -1.90 1.17 -22.24
CA GLU A 398 -2.55 0.35 -21.20
C GLU A 398 -2.48 -1.17 -21.47
N ASN A 399 -2.25 -1.57 -22.72
CA ASN A 399 -2.21 -2.97 -23.11
C ASN A 399 -0.81 -3.58 -23.02
N THR A 400 0.22 -2.76 -22.78
CA THR A 400 1.60 -3.20 -22.58
C THR A 400 2.04 -2.76 -21.19
N VAL A 401 2.20 -3.71 -20.27
CA VAL A 401 2.51 -3.45 -18.87
C VAL A 401 3.79 -4.17 -18.47
N PHE A 402 4.73 -3.44 -17.88
CA PHE A 402 5.91 -3.99 -17.23
C PHE A 402 5.86 -3.69 -15.73
N GLN A 403 6.17 -4.71 -14.94
CA GLN A 403 6.18 -4.61 -13.49
C GLN A 403 7.58 -4.84 -12.93
N PHE A 404 8.02 -3.97 -12.03
CA PHE A 404 9.38 -3.99 -11.50
C PHE A 404 9.45 -3.62 -10.02
N TYR A 405 10.52 -4.05 -9.36
CA TYR A 405 10.95 -3.61 -8.02
C TYR A 405 12.42 -3.98 -7.80
N SER A 406 13.02 -3.54 -6.70
CA SER A 406 14.46 -3.69 -6.42
C SER A 406 14.98 -5.14 -6.40
N LYS A 407 14.09 -6.13 -6.14
CA LYS A 407 14.43 -7.55 -6.08
C LYS A 407 13.82 -8.36 -7.24
N SER A 408 13.37 -7.72 -8.31
CA SER A 408 12.80 -8.38 -9.48
C SER A 408 13.75 -9.44 -10.03
N SER A 409 13.17 -10.56 -10.52
CA SER A 409 13.92 -11.61 -11.22
C SER A 409 14.22 -11.19 -12.66
N ASP A 410 15.36 -11.62 -13.18
CA ASP A 410 15.75 -11.41 -14.58
C ASP A 410 15.22 -12.52 -15.49
N LYS A 411 14.78 -13.66 -14.94
CA LYS A 411 14.42 -14.86 -15.70
C LYS A 411 13.20 -14.72 -16.61
N PRO A 412 12.08 -14.08 -16.22
CA PRO A 412 10.95 -13.95 -17.14
C PRO A 412 11.27 -12.97 -18.28
N LEU A 413 10.97 -13.37 -19.52
CA LEU A 413 10.98 -12.43 -20.65
C LEU A 413 10.01 -11.27 -20.41
N PRO A 414 10.21 -10.09 -21.03
CA PRO A 414 9.25 -8.98 -20.95
C PRO A 414 7.83 -9.46 -21.28
N GLY A 415 6.85 -9.09 -20.45
CA GLY A 415 5.46 -9.51 -20.56
C GLY A 415 5.14 -10.90 -20.02
N LYS A 416 6.13 -11.62 -19.46
CA LYS A 416 5.97 -12.94 -18.82
C LYS A 416 6.19 -12.90 -17.32
N GLY A 417 6.53 -11.74 -16.75
CA GLY A 417 6.57 -11.54 -15.30
C GLY A 417 5.16 -11.47 -14.71
N SER A 418 5.05 -11.75 -13.40
CA SER A 418 3.78 -11.59 -12.68
C SER A 418 3.28 -10.15 -12.81
N GLY A 419 1.99 -9.97 -13.16
CA GLY A 419 1.37 -8.66 -13.38
C GLY A 419 1.78 -7.94 -14.68
N GLU A 420 2.64 -8.55 -15.50
CA GLU A 420 3.01 -8.01 -16.81
C GLU A 420 2.10 -8.52 -17.92
N LYS A 421 1.93 -7.73 -18.95
CA LYS A 421 1.26 -8.15 -20.20
C LYS A 421 1.87 -7.50 -21.43
N ILE A 422 1.92 -8.23 -22.52
CA ILE A 422 2.22 -7.76 -23.87
C ILE A 422 1.37 -8.58 -24.83
N ASP A 423 0.81 -7.93 -25.87
CA ASP A 423 0.22 -8.65 -26.99
C ASP A 423 1.29 -9.53 -27.66
N GLN A 424 0.96 -10.81 -27.92
CA GLN A 424 1.90 -11.76 -28.53
C GLN A 424 2.50 -11.24 -29.86
N LYS A 425 1.74 -10.49 -30.65
CA LYS A 425 2.20 -9.88 -31.91
C LYS A 425 3.30 -8.84 -31.67
N ARG A 426 3.32 -8.19 -30.50
CA ARG A 426 4.26 -7.12 -30.15
C ARG A 426 5.48 -7.61 -29.35
N MET A 427 5.55 -8.88 -28.96
CA MET A 427 6.67 -9.38 -28.15
C MET A 427 8.05 -9.15 -28.81
N LYS A 428 8.13 -9.25 -30.14
CA LYS A 428 9.37 -9.00 -30.88
C LYS A 428 9.87 -7.55 -30.77
N GLU A 429 8.97 -6.60 -30.50
CA GLU A 429 9.34 -5.18 -30.32
C GLU A 429 10.21 -4.95 -29.08
N PHE A 430 10.18 -5.86 -28.12
CA PHE A 430 10.90 -5.77 -26.84
C PHE A 430 12.09 -6.74 -26.75
N SER A 431 12.61 -7.22 -27.89
CA SER A 431 13.79 -8.09 -27.96
C SER A 431 15.02 -7.46 -27.31
N ASP A 432 15.22 -6.15 -27.52
CA ASP A 432 16.34 -5.42 -26.93
C ASP A 432 16.24 -5.39 -25.42
N LEU A 433 15.03 -5.10 -24.87
CA LEU A 433 14.78 -5.14 -23.44
C LEU A 433 15.01 -6.54 -22.85
N ALA A 434 14.62 -7.59 -23.59
CA ALA A 434 14.82 -8.97 -23.18
C ALA A 434 16.31 -9.36 -23.07
N SER A 435 17.17 -8.73 -23.88
CA SER A 435 18.63 -8.96 -23.86
C SER A 435 19.35 -8.23 -22.71
N MET A 436 18.71 -7.24 -22.08
CA MET A 436 19.30 -6.41 -21.03
C MET A 436 19.17 -7.06 -19.66
N ASN A 437 20.26 -7.59 -19.12
CA ASN A 437 20.28 -8.21 -17.79
C ASN A 437 19.91 -7.20 -16.71
N GLY A 438 18.97 -7.57 -15.84
CA GLY A 438 18.56 -6.76 -14.68
C GLY A 438 17.70 -5.55 -15.04
N TRP A 439 17.12 -5.49 -16.23
CA TRP A 439 16.35 -4.33 -16.65
C TRP A 439 15.23 -3.93 -15.70
N ARG A 440 14.53 -4.90 -15.07
CA ARG A 440 13.51 -4.60 -14.05
C ARG A 440 14.09 -3.96 -12.81
N LYS A 441 15.28 -4.42 -12.35
CA LYS A 441 15.96 -3.81 -11.21
C LYS A 441 16.46 -2.41 -11.52
N ILE A 442 16.97 -2.21 -12.74
CA ILE A 442 17.48 -0.91 -13.22
C ILE A 442 16.37 0.16 -13.21
N LEU A 443 15.12 -0.22 -13.50
CA LEU A 443 13.97 0.71 -13.41
C LEU A 443 13.65 1.14 -11.97
N SER A 444 14.04 0.39 -10.96
CA SER A 444 13.78 0.72 -9.56
C SER A 444 14.57 1.93 -9.07
N ASN A 445 13.95 2.76 -8.23
CA ASN A 445 14.63 3.88 -7.54
C ASN A 445 15.70 3.41 -6.55
N PHE A 446 15.63 2.14 -6.10
CA PHE A 446 16.63 1.49 -5.25
C PHE A 446 17.88 1.02 -6.00
N TYR A 447 17.84 1.00 -7.32
CA TYR A 447 18.98 0.53 -8.10
C TYR A 447 20.16 1.46 -7.91
N VAL A 448 21.27 0.88 -7.46
CA VAL A 448 22.55 1.59 -7.25
C VAL A 448 23.14 1.91 -8.62
N GLU A 449 23.05 3.16 -8.99
CA GLU A 449 23.58 3.75 -10.23
C GLU A 449 23.90 5.20 -9.90
N PRO A 450 25.15 5.52 -9.53
CA PRO A 450 25.51 6.85 -9.07
C PRO A 450 25.32 7.93 -10.13
N PHE A 451 24.81 9.09 -9.69
CA PHE A 451 24.64 10.29 -10.51
C PHE A 451 24.93 11.56 -9.72
N ASP A 452 25.27 12.62 -10.40
CA ASP A 452 25.53 13.94 -9.83
C ASP A 452 24.27 14.82 -9.96
N LEU A 453 23.87 15.43 -8.84
CA LEU A 453 22.72 16.36 -8.80
C LEU A 453 22.86 17.30 -7.61
N ASP A 454 22.57 18.60 -7.80
CA ASP A 454 22.69 19.64 -6.78
C ASP A 454 24.11 19.73 -6.16
N GLY A 455 25.14 19.49 -6.97
CA GLY A 455 26.54 19.57 -6.54
C GLY A 455 27.01 18.43 -5.63
N GLN A 456 26.22 17.37 -5.49
CA GLN A 456 26.52 16.18 -4.69
C GLN A 456 26.40 14.92 -5.54
N LYS A 457 27.10 13.85 -5.17
CA LYS A 457 26.97 12.52 -5.78
C LYS A 457 26.03 11.63 -4.98
N TRP A 458 25.06 11.04 -5.66
CA TRP A 458 24.02 10.20 -5.07
C TRP A 458 24.11 8.76 -5.56
N ASN A 459 24.01 7.81 -4.65
CA ASN A 459 24.17 6.39 -4.98
C ASN A 459 22.93 5.80 -5.69
N SER A 460 21.75 6.37 -5.47
CA SER A 460 20.49 5.99 -6.14
C SER A 460 19.46 7.11 -6.02
N VAL A 461 18.37 7.00 -6.79
CA VAL A 461 17.22 7.91 -6.69
C VAL A 461 16.63 7.93 -5.27
N GLU A 462 16.61 6.78 -4.58
CA GLU A 462 16.13 6.68 -3.20
C GLU A 462 16.96 7.55 -2.23
N HIS A 463 18.30 7.59 -2.38
CA HIS A 463 19.16 8.44 -1.56
C HIS A 463 18.83 9.93 -1.75
N PHE A 464 18.80 10.41 -2.98
CA PHE A 464 18.46 11.80 -3.27
C PHE A 464 17.07 12.17 -2.73
N TYR A 465 16.07 11.36 -3.06
CA TYR A 465 14.68 11.62 -2.65
C TYR A 465 14.53 11.73 -1.13
N HIS A 466 15.15 10.79 -0.39
CA HIS A 466 15.07 10.81 1.07
C HIS A 466 15.89 11.95 1.69
N ALA A 467 17.00 12.34 1.09
CA ALA A 467 17.78 13.50 1.50
C ALA A 467 16.97 14.79 1.41
N GLN A 468 16.26 14.99 0.30
CA GLN A 468 15.49 16.23 0.05
C GLN A 468 14.45 16.56 1.13
N LYS A 469 14.07 15.58 1.94
CA LYS A 469 13.18 15.79 3.10
C LYS A 469 13.80 16.63 4.22
N PHE A 470 15.11 16.84 4.19
CA PHE A 470 15.87 17.49 5.24
C PHE A 470 16.68 18.69 4.75
N LYS A 471 16.63 18.99 3.46
CA LYS A 471 17.51 19.97 2.80
C LYS A 471 17.41 21.36 3.40
N LYS A 472 16.22 21.81 3.81
CA LYS A 472 15.99 23.15 4.36
C LYS A 472 16.25 23.22 5.85
N GLY A 473 15.64 22.33 6.62
CA GLY A 473 15.67 22.36 8.08
C GLY A 473 16.91 21.71 8.70
N ASN A 474 17.52 20.74 8.01
CA ASN A 474 18.64 19.95 8.56
C ASN A 474 19.69 19.64 7.47
N PRO A 475 20.38 20.65 6.91
CA PRO A 475 21.29 20.50 5.78
C PRO A 475 22.47 19.57 6.07
N GLU A 476 22.95 19.48 7.30
CA GLU A 476 24.01 18.53 7.68
C GLU A 476 23.53 17.08 7.60
N PHE A 477 22.26 16.82 7.98
CA PHE A 477 21.68 15.50 7.86
C PHE A 477 21.36 15.15 6.40
N TYR A 478 20.91 16.13 5.60
CA TYR A 478 20.76 16.00 4.15
C TYR A 478 22.03 15.48 3.50
N LEU A 479 23.19 16.05 3.84
CA LEU A 479 24.47 15.64 3.28
C LEU A 479 24.87 14.20 3.62
N LYS A 480 24.38 13.61 4.71
CA LYS A 480 24.64 12.19 5.06
C LYS A 480 24.10 11.18 4.06
N PHE A 481 23.18 11.56 3.20
CA PHE A 481 22.66 10.69 2.14
C PHE A 481 23.53 10.73 0.85
N SER A 482 24.38 11.73 0.70
CA SER A 482 25.31 11.86 -0.42
C SER A 482 26.50 10.90 -0.26
N LEU A 483 26.96 10.33 -1.36
CA LEU A 483 28.19 9.50 -1.40
C LEU A 483 29.42 10.28 -0.88
N ASP A 484 29.45 11.58 -1.09
CA ASP A 484 30.54 12.45 -0.65
C ASP A 484 30.70 12.48 0.89
N SER A 485 29.63 12.12 1.63
CA SER A 485 29.67 12.00 3.09
C SER A 485 30.32 10.73 3.60
N ASN A 486 30.43 9.70 2.77
CA ASN A 486 30.91 8.36 3.12
C ASN A 486 30.20 7.73 4.33
N SER A 487 28.96 8.12 4.61
CA SER A 487 28.15 7.61 5.72
C SER A 487 27.52 6.26 5.39
N GLU A 488 27.12 5.47 6.40
CA GLU A 488 26.38 4.22 6.18
C GLU A 488 25.05 4.46 5.41
N ILE A 489 24.41 5.60 5.65
CA ILE A 489 23.16 5.99 4.96
C ILE A 489 23.39 6.16 3.47
N SER A 490 24.57 6.68 3.06
CA SER A 490 24.89 6.93 1.65
C SER A 490 25.21 5.67 0.85
N GLN A 491 25.51 4.56 1.52
CA GLN A 491 25.94 3.32 0.87
C GLN A 491 24.80 2.36 0.56
N ASP A 492 23.72 2.38 1.36
CA ASP A 492 22.60 1.42 1.23
C ASP A 492 21.26 2.15 1.06
N PRO A 493 20.55 1.96 -0.08
CA PRO A 493 19.26 2.58 -0.32
C PRO A 493 18.18 2.14 0.69
N VAL A 494 18.34 0.99 1.36
CA VAL A 494 17.44 0.55 2.42
C VAL A 494 17.66 1.39 3.68
N LEU A 495 18.90 1.71 4.02
CA LEU A 495 19.23 2.62 5.12
C LEU A 495 18.80 4.06 4.81
N ALA A 496 18.99 4.53 3.58
CA ALA A 496 18.51 5.82 3.14
C ALA A 496 16.97 5.93 3.29
N LYS A 497 16.22 4.91 2.83
CA LYS A 497 14.77 4.84 3.02
C LYS A 497 14.38 4.83 4.49
N ALA A 498 15.07 4.07 5.33
CA ALA A 498 14.78 4.00 6.75
C ALA A 498 15.07 5.32 7.47
N ALA A 499 16.20 5.97 7.19
CA ALA A 499 16.57 7.27 7.73
C ALA A 499 15.59 8.38 7.32
N GLY A 500 15.20 8.41 6.04
CA GLY A 500 14.19 9.32 5.48
C GLY A 500 12.76 8.85 5.68
N GLY A 501 12.55 7.71 6.34
CA GLY A 501 11.25 7.17 6.69
C GLY A 501 10.66 7.87 7.91
N LYS A 502 9.38 7.59 8.21
CA LYS A 502 8.65 8.24 9.30
C LYS A 502 9.34 8.08 10.66
N THR A 503 9.73 6.86 11.01
CA THR A 503 10.32 6.56 12.32
C THR A 503 11.82 6.88 12.42
N GLY A 504 12.52 6.99 11.31
CA GLY A 504 13.98 7.11 11.28
C GLY A 504 14.71 5.90 11.86
N LYS A 505 14.04 4.71 11.93
CA LYS A 505 14.59 3.48 12.52
C LYS A 505 14.79 2.41 11.48
N PHE A 506 15.84 1.60 11.65
CA PHE A 506 16.08 0.38 10.89
C PHE A 506 16.34 -0.77 11.83
N LYS A 507 15.57 -1.86 11.74
CA LYS A 507 15.66 -3.03 12.64
C LYS A 507 15.70 -2.64 14.12
N GLY A 508 14.84 -1.71 14.54
CA GLY A 508 14.78 -1.20 15.92
C GLY A 508 15.83 -0.16 16.29
N LYS A 509 16.95 -0.06 15.56
CA LYS A 509 18.02 0.94 15.81
C LYS A 509 17.64 2.29 15.20
N LEU A 510 17.79 3.38 15.96
CA LEU A 510 17.57 4.74 15.48
C LEU A 510 18.73 5.15 14.56
N ILE A 511 18.41 5.49 13.29
CA ILE A 511 19.39 5.94 12.29
C ILE A 511 19.33 7.46 12.17
N ARG A 512 18.12 8.04 12.22
CA ARG A 512 17.91 9.49 12.25
C ARG A 512 17.79 9.95 13.70
N PRO A 513 18.61 10.91 14.16
CA PRO A 513 18.45 11.54 15.47
C PRO A 513 17.04 12.06 15.69
N ARG A 514 16.55 12.07 16.93
CA ARG A 514 15.15 12.43 17.24
C ARG A 514 14.82 13.90 17.02
N ASP A 515 15.80 14.76 17.12
CA ASP A 515 15.76 16.20 16.89
C ASP A 515 15.72 16.57 15.40
N ILE A 516 16.04 15.63 14.52
CA ILE A 516 16.01 15.83 13.07
C ILE A 516 14.60 15.58 12.56
N VAL A 517 13.91 16.65 12.17
CA VAL A 517 12.57 16.63 11.59
C VAL A 517 12.61 16.86 10.09
N MET A 518 11.60 16.34 9.38
CA MET A 518 11.46 16.56 7.94
C MET A 518 10.98 17.99 7.67
N ASP A 519 11.39 18.55 6.53
CA ASP A 519 10.90 19.84 6.04
C ASP A 519 9.37 19.80 5.87
N GLU A 520 8.64 20.72 6.47
CA GLU A 520 7.18 20.76 6.47
C GLU A 520 6.59 20.87 5.05
N ASP A 521 7.30 21.58 4.17
CA ASP A 521 6.86 21.80 2.80
C ASP A 521 7.14 20.63 1.85
N PHE A 522 7.88 19.60 2.28
CA PHE A 522 8.31 18.54 1.37
C PHE A 522 7.14 17.83 0.68
N PHE A 523 6.08 17.55 1.44
CA PHE A 523 4.86 16.91 0.91
C PHE A 523 3.76 17.92 0.60
N SER A 524 3.62 18.97 1.40
CA SER A 524 2.51 19.93 1.29
C SER A 524 2.60 20.83 0.06
N SER A 525 3.81 21.13 -0.43
CA SER A 525 4.04 21.98 -1.62
C SER A 525 4.17 21.20 -2.93
N GLY A 526 4.05 19.86 -2.92
CA GLY A 526 4.33 19.03 -4.09
C GLY A 526 5.81 18.88 -4.43
N ARG A 527 6.72 19.40 -3.58
CA ARG A 527 8.18 19.31 -3.78
C ARG A 527 8.65 17.86 -3.91
N ASN A 528 8.01 16.93 -3.21
CA ASN A 528 8.30 15.49 -3.30
C ASN A 528 8.20 14.93 -4.72
N ALA A 529 7.19 15.31 -5.50
CA ALA A 529 7.02 14.88 -6.89
C ALA A 529 8.10 15.49 -7.79
N ILE A 530 8.37 16.78 -7.62
CA ILE A 530 9.41 17.50 -8.38
C ILE A 530 10.78 16.87 -8.14
N GLU A 531 11.14 16.63 -6.89
CA GLU A 531 12.45 16.07 -6.55
C GLU A 531 12.60 14.59 -7.00
N MET A 532 11.51 13.84 -7.01
CA MET A 532 11.50 12.49 -7.57
C MET A 532 11.79 12.50 -9.07
N GLU A 533 11.10 13.33 -9.84
CA GLU A 533 11.30 13.45 -11.28
C GLU A 533 12.70 13.96 -11.62
N ARG A 534 13.23 14.95 -10.87
CA ARG A 534 14.61 15.46 -11.01
C ARG A 534 15.66 14.36 -10.82
N ALA A 535 15.51 13.54 -9.78
CA ALA A 535 16.44 12.44 -9.50
C ALA A 535 16.39 11.36 -10.58
N GLN A 536 15.19 11.01 -11.04
CA GLN A 536 15.03 10.05 -12.14
C GLN A 536 15.63 10.60 -13.44
N LEU A 537 15.37 11.85 -13.77
CA LEU A 537 15.94 12.50 -14.96
C LEU A 537 17.48 12.46 -14.90
N ALA A 538 18.08 12.80 -13.74
CA ALA A 538 19.53 12.75 -13.56
C ALA A 538 20.07 11.33 -13.75
N LYS A 539 19.46 10.32 -13.14
CA LYS A 539 19.85 8.90 -13.31
C LYS A 539 19.81 8.49 -14.78
N TYR A 540 18.70 8.76 -15.47
CA TYR A 540 18.50 8.27 -16.85
C TYR A 540 19.22 9.10 -17.90
N THR A 541 19.66 10.30 -17.60
CA THR A 541 20.50 11.11 -18.51
C THR A 541 21.98 10.81 -18.33
N GLN A 542 22.45 10.54 -17.13
CA GLN A 542 23.86 10.32 -16.83
C GLN A 542 24.29 8.86 -17.00
N SER A 543 23.39 7.88 -16.77
CA SER A 543 23.70 6.47 -16.99
C SER A 543 23.26 6.03 -18.39
N SER A 544 24.21 5.69 -19.27
CA SER A 544 23.93 5.12 -20.59
C SER A 544 23.16 3.81 -20.52
N ARG A 545 23.44 2.97 -19.50
CA ARG A 545 22.78 1.70 -19.27
C ARG A 545 21.32 1.91 -18.83
N ALA A 546 21.09 2.75 -17.83
CA ALA A 546 19.75 3.04 -17.34
C ALA A 546 18.90 3.71 -18.45
N LYS A 547 19.49 4.66 -19.20
CA LYS A 547 18.87 5.29 -20.35
C LYS A 547 18.44 4.28 -21.41
N ALA A 548 19.32 3.36 -21.78
CA ALA A 548 19.02 2.32 -22.77
C ALA A 548 17.84 1.43 -22.30
N VAL A 549 17.84 1.01 -21.03
CA VAL A 549 16.75 0.23 -20.44
C VAL A 549 15.43 0.99 -20.50
N LEU A 550 15.41 2.25 -20.07
CA LEU A 550 14.16 3.04 -20.06
C LEU A 550 13.63 3.26 -21.48
N LYS A 551 14.50 3.56 -22.45
CA LYS A 551 14.11 3.68 -23.87
C LYS A 551 13.59 2.36 -24.45
N ALA A 552 14.18 1.23 -24.08
CA ALA A 552 13.75 -0.10 -24.55
C ALA A 552 12.37 -0.51 -24.03
N THR A 553 11.84 0.14 -22.97
CA THR A 553 10.44 -0.04 -22.54
C THR A 553 9.43 0.60 -23.49
N LYS A 554 9.88 1.41 -24.45
CA LYS A 554 9.03 2.11 -25.46
C LYS A 554 7.87 2.87 -24.79
N ASN A 555 6.63 2.60 -25.20
CA ASN A 555 5.44 3.20 -24.64
C ASN A 555 4.72 2.33 -23.59
N ALA A 556 5.37 1.30 -23.06
CA ALA A 556 4.78 0.45 -22.05
C ALA A 556 4.41 1.23 -20.77
N LYS A 557 3.31 0.83 -20.13
CA LYS A 557 2.95 1.24 -18.79
C LYS A 557 3.93 0.63 -17.80
N LEU A 558 4.59 1.46 -17.01
CA LEU A 558 5.55 1.04 -16.00
C LEU A 558 4.89 1.03 -14.64
N GLN A 559 4.95 -0.11 -13.94
CA GLN A 559 4.35 -0.29 -12.63
C GLN A 559 5.38 -0.79 -11.62
N HIS A 560 5.43 -0.14 -10.46
CA HIS A 560 6.24 -0.62 -9.35
C HIS A 560 5.44 -1.63 -8.53
N TYR A 561 5.98 -2.82 -8.36
CA TYR A 561 5.38 -3.83 -7.49
C TYR A 561 5.52 -3.42 -6.03
N VAL A 562 4.40 -3.37 -5.34
CA VAL A 562 4.33 -3.18 -3.88
C VAL A 562 3.65 -4.40 -3.29
N ARG A 563 4.34 -5.03 -2.35
CA ARG A 563 3.81 -6.24 -1.72
C ARG A 563 2.54 -5.97 -0.94
N GLY A 564 1.50 -6.77 -1.17
CA GLY A 564 0.21 -6.63 -0.48
C GLY A 564 -0.61 -5.41 -0.92
N GLN A 565 -0.22 -4.74 -2.01
CA GLN A 565 -0.93 -3.59 -2.57
C GLN A 565 -0.98 -3.69 -4.10
N LYS A 566 -1.90 -2.93 -4.71
CA LYS A 566 -1.89 -2.77 -6.17
C LYS A 566 -0.56 -2.14 -6.63
N PRO A 567 -0.01 -2.58 -7.78
CA PRO A 567 1.18 -1.96 -8.33
C PRO A 567 0.97 -0.47 -8.58
N ILE A 568 1.95 0.33 -8.18
CA ILE A 568 1.92 1.79 -8.36
C ILE A 568 2.38 2.14 -9.76
N VAL A 569 1.58 2.92 -10.49
CA VAL A 569 1.96 3.43 -11.82
C VAL A 569 3.05 4.50 -11.64
N PHE A 570 4.19 4.31 -12.29
CA PHE A 570 5.33 5.23 -12.22
C PHE A 570 5.27 6.29 -13.35
N GLU A 571 4.31 7.19 -13.22
CA GLU A 571 4.10 8.26 -14.21
C GLU A 571 5.32 9.16 -14.35
N ASP A 572 6.00 9.50 -13.24
CA ASP A 572 7.22 10.31 -13.25
C ASP A 572 8.28 9.67 -14.16
N THR A 573 8.52 8.36 -14.02
CA THR A 573 9.47 7.63 -14.85
C THR A 573 9.07 7.62 -16.33
N MET A 574 7.76 7.54 -16.61
CA MET A 574 7.27 7.56 -18.00
C MET A 574 7.35 8.96 -18.62
N ARG A 575 7.13 10.04 -17.82
CA ARG A 575 7.41 11.42 -18.26
C ARG A 575 8.89 11.64 -18.56
N VAL A 576 9.78 11.17 -17.68
CA VAL A 576 11.22 11.19 -17.92
C VAL A 576 11.59 10.42 -19.19
N ARG A 577 10.95 9.27 -19.45
CA ARG A 577 11.15 8.53 -20.70
C ARG A 577 10.83 9.37 -21.94
N GLU A 578 9.74 10.11 -21.94
CA GLU A 578 9.40 11.03 -23.04
C GLU A 578 10.43 12.15 -23.21
N GLN A 579 10.96 12.68 -22.11
CA GLN A 579 11.97 13.75 -22.16
C GLN A 579 13.32 13.27 -22.72
N ILE A 580 13.68 12.00 -22.59
CA ILE A 580 14.98 11.45 -23.00
C ILE A 580 14.92 10.68 -24.34
N GLN A 581 13.73 10.53 -24.94
CA GLN A 581 13.56 9.92 -26.27
C GLN A 581 14.18 10.78 -27.42
#